data_a23ec5d51bacd6fe0cc95d4aa3d46214
#
_entry.id   a23ec5d51bacd6fe0cc95d4aa3d46214
#
_cell.length_a   1.000
_cell.length_b   1.000
_cell.length_c   1.000
_cell.angle_alpha   90.00
_cell.angle_beta   90.00
_cell.angle_gamma   90.00
#
_symmetry.space_group_name_H-M   'P 1'
#
loop_
_entity.id
_entity.type
_entity.pdbx_description
1 polymer ?
#
loop_
_entity_poly.entity_id
_entity_poly.type
_entity_poly.pdbx_seq_one_letter_code
_entity_poly.pdbx_strand_id
1 'polypeptide(L)'
;MMKSFNFKIPQNIEFGIGCLNKLPQILKENHSENVLLISDPGLEGLGVVKKIEDIIVSAGIHHTTWLGVIPNPTVDVVNEATVVYKKCGATSIVALGGGSSIDVAKAVGVLVNYGGSITDYEGSNKVPGPIVPMIAIPTTAGTGSEVTASSVITDEARNYKLSVISYEILPKYALLDPELIMTAPSHIAAACGIDALIHALEAYLSTSASPFSDAMAEKAMELIGGSLRRFIANRKDEAAACDMMLGSNFAGIAFAWARLGNVHAMSHPVSAFFHVPHGVANAILLPTVIEYNALADCGRYEVIYNYIREGNGVLNGFKPQMLVEEIKKLNVDCGIPDSLSAVGVKAEMIPDMAKDAMKSGNILVNPRQSTLKDIIALYEKAL
;
A
#
# COMPACT_ATOMS: atom_id res chain seq x y z
N MET A 1 13.87 -24.33 -12.20
CA MET A 1 14.81 -23.46 -12.98
C MET A 1 14.46 -22.02 -12.64
N MET A 2 15.43 -21.22 -12.15
CA MET A 2 15.21 -19.80 -11.81
C MET A 2 14.88 -19.03 -13.10
N LYS A 3 13.76 -18.25 -13.08
CA LYS A 3 13.39 -17.40 -14.22
C LYS A 3 14.32 -16.18 -14.24
N SER A 4 14.61 -15.66 -15.43
CA SER A 4 15.29 -14.36 -15.58
C SER A 4 14.41 -13.26 -14.97
N PHE A 5 14.99 -12.34 -14.23
CA PHE A 5 14.30 -11.22 -13.61
C PHE A 5 15.15 -9.94 -13.69
N ASN A 6 14.51 -8.79 -13.55
CA ASN A 6 15.13 -7.48 -13.38
C ASN A 6 14.68 -6.92 -12.03
N PHE A 7 15.56 -6.21 -11.33
CA PHE A 7 15.26 -5.55 -10.08
C PHE A 7 15.88 -4.15 -10.07
N LYS A 8 15.06 -3.11 -9.86
CA LYS A 8 15.49 -1.71 -9.91
C LYS A 8 14.82 -0.91 -8.80
N ILE A 9 15.59 -0.24 -7.96
CA ILE A 9 15.09 0.71 -6.95
C ILE A 9 15.89 2.01 -7.11
N PRO A 10 15.47 2.93 -8.01
CA PRO A 10 16.16 4.19 -8.25
C PRO A 10 15.71 5.30 -7.30
N GLN A 11 15.55 5.02 -6.01
CA GLN A 11 14.99 5.93 -5.02
C GLN A 11 15.93 6.09 -3.83
N ASN A 12 15.87 7.26 -3.16
CA ASN A 12 16.49 7.49 -1.87
C ASN A 12 15.47 7.28 -0.76
N ILE A 13 15.78 6.40 0.19
CA ILE A 13 14.95 6.12 1.35
C ILE A 13 15.69 6.62 2.59
N GLU A 14 15.06 7.56 3.31
CA GLU A 14 15.52 8.06 4.60
C GLU A 14 14.61 7.49 5.68
N PHE A 15 15.15 6.73 6.61
CA PHE A 15 14.42 6.06 7.66
C PHE A 15 14.92 6.43 9.05
N GLY A 16 14.01 6.58 9.99
CA GLY A 16 14.27 6.73 11.42
C GLY A 16 13.50 7.87 12.05
N ILE A 17 13.36 7.83 13.37
CA ILE A 17 12.71 8.86 14.16
C ILE A 17 13.42 10.19 13.92
N GLY A 18 12.63 11.22 13.57
CA GLY A 18 13.14 12.56 13.26
C GLY A 18 13.79 12.70 11.88
N CYS A 19 13.71 11.72 10.98
CA CYS A 19 14.27 11.83 9.62
C CYS A 19 13.65 12.96 8.80
N LEU A 20 12.46 13.45 9.18
CA LEU A 20 11.84 14.66 8.60
C LEU A 20 12.75 15.89 8.66
N ASN A 21 13.69 15.97 9.62
CA ASN A 21 14.65 17.07 9.71
C ASN A 21 15.60 17.14 8.49
N LYS A 22 15.64 16.11 7.64
CA LYS A 22 16.37 16.11 6.38
C LYS A 22 15.62 16.76 5.22
N LEU A 23 14.31 16.97 5.35
CA LEU A 23 13.48 17.56 4.30
C LEU A 23 14.02 18.90 3.77
N PRO A 24 14.49 19.87 4.60
CA PRO A 24 15.10 21.11 4.12
C PRO A 24 16.28 20.89 3.18
N GLN A 25 17.17 19.98 3.53
CA GLN A 25 18.34 19.64 2.72
C GLN A 25 17.91 19.02 1.39
N ILE A 26 17.01 18.03 1.44
CA ILE A 26 16.49 17.32 0.26
C ILE A 26 15.83 18.27 -0.72
N LEU A 27 15.01 19.23 -0.22
CA LEU A 27 14.36 20.22 -1.06
C LEU A 27 15.39 21.12 -1.77
N LYS A 28 16.43 21.57 -1.05
CA LYS A 28 17.52 22.37 -1.63
C LYS A 28 18.32 21.60 -2.69
N GLU A 29 18.67 20.36 -2.44
CA GLU A 29 19.38 19.48 -3.39
C GLU A 29 18.56 19.22 -4.66
N ASN A 30 17.24 19.28 -4.57
CA ASN A 30 16.33 19.15 -5.71
C ASN A 30 15.93 20.48 -6.34
N HIS A 31 16.56 21.60 -5.96
CA HIS A 31 16.27 22.95 -6.45
C HIS A 31 14.78 23.31 -6.32
N SER A 32 14.14 22.89 -5.23
CA SER A 32 12.75 23.15 -4.94
C SER A 32 12.58 24.57 -4.43
N GLU A 33 12.17 25.49 -5.30
CA GLU A 33 11.96 26.91 -4.94
C GLU A 33 10.57 27.15 -4.38
N ASN A 34 9.57 26.41 -4.88
CA ASN A 34 8.18 26.46 -4.44
C ASN A 34 7.59 25.05 -4.42
N VAL A 35 7.01 24.65 -3.30
CA VAL A 35 6.51 23.31 -3.04
C VAL A 35 4.99 23.29 -3.03
N LEU A 36 4.36 22.35 -3.74
CA LEU A 36 2.99 21.96 -3.44
C LEU A 36 3.01 20.85 -2.38
N LEU A 37 2.50 21.15 -1.19
CA LEU A 37 2.24 20.15 -0.13
C LEU A 37 0.85 19.56 -0.36
N ILE A 38 0.77 18.30 -0.71
CA ILE A 38 -0.48 17.55 -0.91
C ILE A 38 -0.76 16.69 0.32
N SER A 39 -1.93 16.88 0.94
CA SER A 39 -2.35 16.14 2.13
C SER A 39 -3.88 16.08 2.25
N ASP A 40 -4.37 15.67 3.40
CA ASP A 40 -5.80 15.56 3.72
C ASP A 40 -6.18 16.33 4.99
N PRO A 41 -7.48 16.69 5.17
CA PRO A 41 -7.95 17.46 6.33
C PRO A 41 -7.78 16.73 7.68
N GLY A 42 -7.71 15.38 7.66
CA GLY A 42 -7.50 14.60 8.88
C GLY A 42 -6.12 14.84 9.47
N LEU A 43 -5.09 14.85 8.62
CA LEU A 43 -3.72 15.16 9.04
C LEU A 43 -3.52 16.62 9.42
N GLU A 44 -4.26 17.54 8.79
CA GLU A 44 -4.29 18.95 9.23
C GLU A 44 -4.85 19.05 10.66
N GLY A 45 -5.99 18.41 10.93
CA GLY A 45 -6.61 18.40 12.25
C GLY A 45 -5.72 17.80 13.36
N LEU A 46 -4.80 16.91 13.00
CA LEU A 46 -3.80 16.33 13.90
C LEU A 46 -2.53 17.18 14.05
N GLY A 47 -2.43 18.32 13.35
CA GLY A 47 -1.26 19.21 13.38
C GLY A 47 -0.03 18.67 12.60
N VAL A 48 -0.16 17.53 11.92
CA VAL A 48 0.94 16.91 11.16
C VAL A 48 1.29 17.76 9.93
N VAL A 49 0.29 18.30 9.23
CA VAL A 49 0.49 19.22 8.10
C VAL A 49 1.30 20.43 8.55
N LYS A 50 0.91 21.07 9.66
CA LYS A 50 1.60 22.23 10.22
C LYS A 50 3.07 21.94 10.55
N LYS A 51 3.38 20.75 11.10
CA LYS A 51 4.77 20.32 11.35
C LYS A 51 5.61 20.34 10.06
N ILE A 52 5.07 19.85 8.94
CA ILE A 52 5.77 19.84 7.65
C ILE A 52 5.90 21.24 7.06
N GLU A 53 4.84 22.06 7.12
CA GLU A 53 4.90 23.47 6.70
C GLU A 53 6.00 24.23 7.43
N ASP A 54 6.09 24.10 8.75
CA ASP A 54 7.12 24.76 9.56
C ASP A 54 8.53 24.34 9.17
N ILE A 55 8.72 23.05 8.83
CA ILE A 55 10.00 22.53 8.33
C ILE A 55 10.33 23.16 6.97
N ILE A 56 9.38 23.26 6.03
CA ILE A 56 9.58 23.86 4.71
C ILE A 56 9.90 25.35 4.84
N VAL A 57 9.14 26.08 5.68
CA VAL A 57 9.36 27.51 5.94
C VAL A 57 10.72 27.76 6.57
N SER A 58 11.16 26.91 7.51
CA SER A 58 12.49 27.02 8.13
C SER A 58 13.64 26.89 7.14
N ALA A 59 13.40 26.22 5.99
CA ALA A 59 14.36 26.11 4.90
C ALA A 59 14.44 27.37 4.02
N GLY A 60 13.54 28.35 4.21
CA GLY A 60 13.37 29.51 3.36
C GLY A 60 12.71 29.20 2.01
N ILE A 61 11.94 28.12 1.91
CA ILE A 61 11.28 27.65 0.71
C ILE A 61 9.81 28.04 0.75
N HIS A 62 9.29 28.55 -0.38
CA HIS A 62 7.88 28.85 -0.53
C HIS A 62 7.06 27.57 -0.66
N HIS A 63 5.84 27.57 -0.13
CA HIS A 63 4.92 26.44 -0.32
C HIS A 63 3.47 26.90 -0.44
N THR A 64 2.68 26.03 -1.01
CA THR A 64 1.22 26.06 -1.01
C THR A 64 0.73 24.73 -0.51
N THR A 65 -0.20 24.72 0.45
CA THR A 65 -0.81 23.49 0.96
C THR A 65 -2.16 23.26 0.28
N TRP A 66 -2.40 22.03 -0.18
CA TRP A 66 -3.67 21.59 -0.72
C TRP A 66 -4.14 20.34 0.03
N LEU A 67 -5.35 20.42 0.58
CA LEU A 67 -5.92 19.43 1.51
C LEU A 67 -7.12 18.67 0.91
N GLY A 68 -7.24 18.63 -0.42
CA GLY A 68 -8.38 18.01 -1.09
C GLY A 68 -8.31 16.50 -1.25
N VAL A 69 -7.33 15.81 -0.64
CA VAL A 69 -7.24 14.35 -0.75
C VAL A 69 -8.37 13.69 0.03
N ILE A 70 -9.04 12.74 -0.62
CA ILE A 70 -10.08 11.90 -0.04
C ILE A 70 -9.67 10.42 -0.11
N PRO A 71 -10.23 9.54 0.72
CA PRO A 71 -10.08 8.10 0.54
C PRO A 71 -10.59 7.64 -0.84
N ASN A 72 -9.85 6.75 -1.52
CA ASN A 72 -10.13 6.35 -2.91
C ASN A 72 -10.22 7.56 -3.86
N PRO A 73 -9.13 8.31 -4.05
CA PRO A 73 -9.15 9.58 -4.77
C PRO A 73 -9.61 9.40 -6.22
N THR A 74 -10.36 10.39 -6.71
CA THR A 74 -10.97 10.37 -8.04
C THR A 74 -10.14 11.12 -9.07
N VAL A 75 -10.47 10.95 -10.34
CA VAL A 75 -9.89 11.74 -11.44
C VAL A 75 -10.06 13.24 -11.20
N ASP A 76 -11.19 13.67 -10.65
CA ASP A 76 -11.47 15.09 -10.38
C ASP A 76 -10.55 15.64 -9.27
N VAL A 77 -10.30 14.89 -8.22
CA VAL A 77 -9.34 15.24 -7.15
C VAL A 77 -7.94 15.48 -7.73
N VAL A 78 -7.50 14.65 -8.66
CA VAL A 78 -6.21 14.83 -9.35
C VAL A 78 -6.21 16.10 -10.22
N ASN A 79 -7.31 16.37 -10.94
CA ASN A 79 -7.45 17.56 -11.77
C ASN A 79 -7.41 18.83 -10.93
N GLU A 80 -8.13 18.88 -9.80
CA GLU A 80 -8.13 20.02 -8.87
C GLU A 80 -6.72 20.31 -8.33
N ALA A 81 -6.03 19.28 -7.83
CA ALA A 81 -4.66 19.42 -7.34
C ALA A 81 -3.69 19.89 -8.43
N THR A 82 -3.87 19.43 -9.69
CA THR A 82 -3.09 19.86 -10.84
C THR A 82 -3.29 21.36 -11.15
N VAL A 83 -4.51 21.84 -11.04
CA VAL A 83 -4.84 23.27 -11.20
C VAL A 83 -4.13 24.11 -10.12
N VAL A 84 -4.17 23.66 -8.87
CA VAL A 84 -3.48 24.34 -7.76
C VAL A 84 -1.97 24.39 -7.98
N TYR A 85 -1.34 23.26 -8.38
CA TYR A 85 0.08 23.20 -8.70
C TYR A 85 0.48 24.25 -9.74
N LYS A 86 -0.25 24.31 -10.85
CA LYS A 86 0.02 25.28 -11.94
C LYS A 86 -0.18 26.72 -11.49
N LYS A 87 -1.24 26.98 -10.72
CA LYS A 87 -1.58 28.32 -10.24
C LYS A 87 -0.57 28.89 -9.24
N CYS A 88 -0.06 28.07 -8.34
CA CYS A 88 0.94 28.50 -7.36
C CYS A 88 2.37 28.53 -7.93
N GLY A 89 2.61 28.00 -9.13
CA GLY A 89 3.94 27.95 -9.72
C GLY A 89 4.89 27.02 -8.99
N ALA A 90 4.37 25.91 -8.44
CA ALA A 90 5.20 24.93 -7.74
C ALA A 90 6.24 24.30 -8.67
N THR A 91 7.39 23.96 -8.13
CA THR A 91 8.51 23.30 -8.83
C THR A 91 8.73 21.87 -8.38
N SER A 92 8.11 21.49 -7.26
CA SER A 92 8.19 20.13 -6.68
C SER A 92 6.93 19.81 -5.86
N ILE A 93 6.78 18.55 -5.51
CA ILE A 93 5.66 18.05 -4.70
C ILE A 93 6.20 17.39 -3.43
N VAL A 94 5.60 17.73 -2.28
CA VAL A 94 5.71 16.94 -1.05
C VAL A 94 4.35 16.29 -0.82
N ALA A 95 4.33 14.96 -0.84
CA ALA A 95 3.13 14.17 -0.57
C ALA A 95 3.16 13.68 0.88
N LEU A 96 2.27 14.21 1.72
CA LEU A 96 2.13 13.85 3.11
C LEU A 96 0.84 13.07 3.33
N GLY A 97 0.94 11.81 3.74
CA GLY A 97 -0.26 11.02 4.03
C GLY A 97 -0.11 9.54 3.73
N GLY A 98 -1.24 8.85 3.67
CA GLY A 98 -1.30 7.46 3.25
C GLY A 98 -1.20 7.30 1.71
N GLY A 99 -1.53 6.11 1.22
CA GLY A 99 -1.49 5.80 -0.21
C GLY A 99 -2.25 6.80 -1.07
N SER A 100 -3.43 7.25 -0.64
CA SER A 100 -4.25 8.22 -1.40
C SER A 100 -3.52 9.53 -1.69
N SER A 101 -2.85 10.11 -0.69
CA SER A 101 -2.10 11.36 -0.87
C SER A 101 -0.91 11.17 -1.81
N ILE A 102 -0.21 10.05 -1.68
CA ILE A 102 0.95 9.74 -2.51
C ILE A 102 0.53 9.44 -3.96
N ASP A 103 -0.56 8.70 -4.14
CA ASP A 103 -1.09 8.36 -5.46
C ASP A 103 -1.60 9.59 -6.22
N VAL A 104 -2.32 10.50 -5.52
CA VAL A 104 -2.71 11.81 -6.09
C VAL A 104 -1.48 12.59 -6.51
N ALA A 105 -0.46 12.69 -5.67
CA ALA A 105 0.77 13.42 -5.95
C ALA A 105 1.51 12.88 -7.19
N LYS A 106 1.60 11.55 -7.32
CA LYS A 106 2.14 10.90 -8.53
C LYS A 106 1.36 11.27 -9.79
N ALA A 107 0.02 11.17 -9.72
CA ALA A 107 -0.87 11.50 -10.83
C ALA A 107 -0.77 13.00 -11.22
N VAL A 108 -0.73 13.90 -10.22
CA VAL A 108 -0.48 15.34 -10.45
C VAL A 108 0.85 15.55 -11.16
N GLY A 109 1.92 14.89 -10.72
CA GLY A 109 3.21 14.95 -11.39
C GLY A 109 3.16 14.57 -12.86
N VAL A 110 2.37 13.54 -13.23
CA VAL A 110 2.12 13.17 -14.64
C VAL A 110 1.42 14.30 -15.39
N LEU A 111 0.29 14.80 -14.86
CA LEU A 111 -0.52 15.80 -15.58
C LEU A 111 0.16 17.17 -15.69
N VAL A 112 1.04 17.49 -14.76
CA VAL A 112 1.83 18.73 -14.79
C VAL A 112 2.85 18.69 -15.92
N ASN A 113 3.54 17.56 -16.10
CA ASN A 113 4.59 17.43 -17.11
C ASN A 113 4.06 17.14 -18.52
N TYR A 114 2.98 16.34 -18.62
CA TYR A 114 2.58 15.74 -19.89
C TYR A 114 1.15 16.13 -20.31
N GLY A 115 0.36 16.72 -19.42
CA GLY A 115 -1.03 17.14 -19.73
C GLY A 115 -2.00 15.96 -19.88
N GLY A 116 -3.10 16.19 -20.61
CA GLY A 116 -4.14 15.19 -20.86
C GLY A 116 -5.00 14.88 -19.62
N SER A 117 -5.58 13.67 -19.60
CA SER A 117 -6.28 13.09 -18.46
C SER A 117 -5.44 11.95 -17.86
N ILE A 118 -5.53 11.73 -16.55
CA ILE A 118 -4.82 10.59 -15.92
C ILE A 118 -5.30 9.25 -16.49
N THR A 119 -6.49 9.18 -17.05
CA THR A 119 -7.04 8.01 -17.75
C THR A 119 -6.26 7.64 -19.02
N ASP A 120 -5.58 8.60 -19.66
CA ASP A 120 -4.76 8.36 -20.86
C ASP A 120 -3.52 7.53 -20.55
N TYR A 121 -3.08 7.57 -19.29
CA TYR A 121 -1.88 6.89 -18.79
C TYR A 121 -2.19 5.56 -18.10
N GLU A 122 -3.45 5.10 -18.10
CA GLU A 122 -3.86 3.82 -17.50
C GLU A 122 -3.07 2.64 -18.09
N GLY A 123 -2.56 1.78 -17.21
CA GLY A 123 -1.76 0.61 -17.55
C GLY A 123 -0.27 0.85 -17.37
N SER A 124 0.55 0.04 -18.05
CA SER A 124 1.99 0.01 -17.80
C SER A 124 2.78 0.82 -18.82
N ASN A 125 3.77 1.59 -18.32
CA ASN A 125 4.78 2.31 -19.12
C ASN A 125 4.21 3.28 -20.17
N LYS A 126 3.10 3.94 -19.86
CA LYS A 126 2.52 4.97 -20.73
C LYS A 126 2.94 6.40 -20.38
N VAL A 127 3.58 6.61 -19.22
CA VAL A 127 4.14 7.90 -18.83
C VAL A 127 5.42 8.16 -19.65
N PRO A 128 5.52 9.27 -20.39
CA PRO A 128 6.59 9.43 -21.39
C PRO A 128 8.00 9.65 -20.80
N GLY A 129 8.09 10.06 -19.55
CA GLY A 129 9.36 10.36 -18.87
C GLY A 129 9.16 10.76 -17.40
N PRO A 130 10.21 11.24 -16.71
CA PRO A 130 10.15 11.54 -15.28
C PRO A 130 9.17 12.66 -14.97
N ILE A 131 8.54 12.56 -13.81
CA ILE A 131 7.68 13.62 -13.26
C ILE A 131 8.53 14.66 -12.51
N VAL A 132 7.89 15.76 -12.09
CA VAL A 132 8.51 16.76 -11.21
C VAL A 132 9.11 16.11 -9.96
N PRO A 133 10.16 16.68 -9.34
CA PRO A 133 10.72 16.16 -8.10
C PRO A 133 9.62 15.95 -7.05
N MET A 134 9.53 14.73 -6.53
CA MET A 134 8.52 14.35 -5.56
C MET A 134 9.18 13.70 -4.35
N ILE A 135 8.79 14.16 -3.16
CA ILE A 135 9.15 13.60 -1.87
C ILE A 135 7.89 13.01 -1.24
N ALA A 136 7.91 11.72 -0.93
CA ALA A 136 6.81 11.03 -0.25
C ALA A 136 7.09 10.91 1.25
N ILE A 137 6.11 11.28 2.07
CA ILE A 137 6.15 11.23 3.54
C ILE A 137 4.94 10.41 4.00
N PRO A 138 5.07 9.07 4.10
CA PRO A 138 3.96 8.22 4.50
C PRO A 138 3.60 8.42 5.97
N THR A 139 2.31 8.47 6.27
CA THR A 139 1.75 8.54 7.63
C THR A 139 1.02 7.26 8.03
N THR A 140 1.08 6.24 7.19
CA THR A 140 0.55 4.90 7.44
C THR A 140 1.60 3.85 7.08
N ALA A 141 1.66 2.76 7.84
CA ALA A 141 2.47 1.59 7.53
C ALA A 141 1.54 0.53 6.90
N GLY A 142 1.35 0.61 5.59
CA GLY A 142 0.39 -0.25 4.90
C GLY A 142 0.65 -0.36 3.40
N THR A 143 0.34 0.67 2.67
CA THR A 143 0.25 0.63 1.20
C THR A 143 1.58 0.52 0.46
N GLY A 144 2.70 0.97 1.07
CA GLY A 144 3.99 1.05 0.40
C GLY A 144 4.00 1.97 -0.84
N SER A 145 3.02 2.89 -0.97
CA SER A 145 2.94 3.76 -2.14
C SER A 145 4.18 4.63 -2.31
N GLU A 146 4.87 4.97 -1.22
CA GLU A 146 6.10 5.75 -1.25
C GLU A 146 7.24 5.07 -2.01
N VAL A 147 7.21 3.74 -2.16
CA VAL A 147 8.27 2.95 -2.84
C VAL A 147 7.77 2.18 -4.06
N THR A 148 6.53 2.40 -4.47
CA THR A 148 5.96 1.74 -5.65
C THR A 148 5.89 2.66 -6.85
N ALA A 149 6.05 2.06 -8.03
CA ALA A 149 5.93 2.73 -9.34
C ALA A 149 4.48 2.71 -9.85
N SER A 150 3.49 2.80 -8.95
CA SER A 150 2.07 2.76 -9.29
C SER A 150 1.30 3.88 -8.61
N SER A 151 0.24 4.35 -9.25
CA SER A 151 -0.77 5.26 -8.71
C SER A 151 -2.14 4.70 -9.03
N VAL A 152 -3.01 4.58 -8.01
CA VAL A 152 -4.36 4.03 -8.14
C VAL A 152 -5.38 5.14 -7.94
N ILE A 153 -6.14 5.43 -8.98
CA ILE A 153 -7.13 6.50 -9.01
C ILE A 153 -8.49 5.94 -9.39
N THR A 154 -9.56 6.43 -8.78
CA THR A 154 -10.94 6.02 -9.09
C THR A 154 -11.46 6.81 -10.28
N ASP A 155 -11.84 6.12 -11.34
CA ASP A 155 -12.61 6.67 -12.44
C ASP A 155 -14.11 6.45 -12.14
N GLU A 156 -14.77 7.50 -11.67
CA GLU A 156 -16.19 7.43 -11.30
C GLU A 156 -17.09 7.21 -12.52
N ALA A 157 -16.71 7.71 -13.70
CA ALA A 157 -17.48 7.52 -14.92
C ALA A 157 -17.56 6.04 -15.33
N ARG A 158 -16.51 5.26 -15.06
CA ARG A 158 -16.45 3.83 -15.34
C ARG A 158 -16.71 2.95 -14.11
N ASN A 159 -16.89 3.58 -12.93
CA ASN A 159 -16.94 2.90 -11.63
C ASN A 159 -15.77 1.88 -11.48
N TYR A 160 -14.56 2.34 -11.75
CA TYR A 160 -13.38 1.50 -11.89
C TYR A 160 -12.14 2.13 -11.24
N LYS A 161 -11.31 1.32 -10.57
CA LYS A 161 -10.01 1.74 -10.06
C LYS A 161 -8.95 1.55 -11.13
N LEU A 162 -8.59 2.62 -11.82
CA LEU A 162 -7.50 2.61 -12.79
C LEU A 162 -6.14 2.62 -12.08
N SER A 163 -5.16 1.99 -12.70
CA SER A 163 -3.78 2.00 -12.23
C SER A 163 -2.86 2.57 -13.31
N VAL A 164 -2.07 3.57 -12.96
CA VAL A 164 -0.95 4.07 -13.77
C VAL A 164 0.32 3.44 -13.21
N ILE A 165 1.05 2.69 -14.03
CA ILE A 165 2.25 1.95 -13.61
C ILE A 165 3.43 2.39 -14.47
N SER A 166 4.41 3.07 -13.84
CA SER A 166 5.62 3.52 -14.51
C SER A 166 6.71 3.85 -13.50
N TYR A 167 7.96 3.50 -13.77
CA TYR A 167 9.10 3.95 -12.94
C TYR A 167 9.27 5.47 -12.94
N GLU A 168 8.73 6.14 -13.92
CA GLU A 168 8.79 7.60 -14.04
C GLU A 168 7.99 8.34 -12.96
N ILE A 169 7.00 7.66 -12.32
CA ILE A 169 6.21 8.23 -11.22
C ILE A 169 6.69 7.82 -9.83
N LEU A 170 7.76 7.02 -9.74
CA LEU A 170 8.33 6.65 -8.44
C LEU A 170 8.84 7.92 -7.73
N PRO A 171 8.45 8.17 -6.46
CA PRO A 171 8.97 9.30 -5.72
C PRO A 171 10.51 9.27 -5.65
N LYS A 172 11.15 10.40 -5.83
CA LYS A 172 12.61 10.50 -5.80
C LYS A 172 13.16 10.24 -4.39
N TYR A 173 12.39 10.63 -3.37
CA TYR A 173 12.68 10.40 -1.96
C TYR A 173 11.47 9.86 -1.23
N ALA A 174 11.70 8.93 -0.32
CA ALA A 174 10.76 8.52 0.72
C ALA A 174 11.37 8.83 2.09
N LEU A 175 10.66 9.63 2.89
CA LEU A 175 11.04 9.94 4.28
C LEU A 175 10.14 9.14 5.21
N LEU A 176 10.71 8.13 5.83
CA LEU A 176 10.02 7.15 6.67
C LEU A 176 10.25 7.48 8.14
N ASP A 177 9.46 8.42 8.69
CA ASP A 177 9.53 8.81 10.09
C ASP A 177 8.47 8.04 10.90
N PRO A 178 8.89 7.08 11.76
CA PRO A 178 7.97 6.27 12.54
C PRO A 178 7.05 7.07 13.49
N GLU A 179 7.43 8.28 13.89
CA GLU A 179 6.56 9.15 14.70
C GLU A 179 5.22 9.43 14.03
N LEU A 180 5.20 9.52 12.69
CA LEU A 180 3.99 9.87 11.94
C LEU A 180 2.93 8.77 12.02
N ILE A 181 3.31 7.50 12.02
CA ILE A 181 2.35 6.40 12.10
C ILE A 181 1.82 6.17 13.52
N MET A 182 2.53 6.68 14.54
CA MET A 182 2.11 6.56 15.94
C MET A 182 0.85 7.39 16.23
N THR A 183 0.54 8.40 15.41
CA THR A 183 -0.62 9.27 15.57
C THR A 183 -1.92 8.67 15.02
N ALA A 184 -1.82 7.65 14.17
CA ALA A 184 -2.99 7.02 13.55
C ALA A 184 -3.86 6.28 14.58
N PRO A 185 -5.19 6.31 14.48
CA PRO A 185 -6.09 5.49 15.32
C PRO A 185 -5.79 3.99 15.19
N SER A 186 -5.98 3.22 16.28
CA SER A 186 -5.65 1.78 16.32
C SER A 186 -6.31 0.97 15.20
N HIS A 187 -7.57 1.23 14.87
CA HIS A 187 -8.27 0.51 13.81
C HIS A 187 -7.67 0.78 12.42
N ILE A 188 -7.19 2.01 12.16
CA ILE A 188 -6.49 2.34 10.91
C ILE A 188 -5.13 1.67 10.90
N ALA A 189 -4.40 1.70 12.01
CA ALA A 189 -3.10 1.04 12.13
C ALA A 189 -3.21 -0.46 11.95
N ALA A 190 -4.26 -1.10 12.47
CA ALA A 190 -4.54 -2.52 12.31
C ALA A 190 -4.81 -2.87 10.83
N ALA A 191 -5.73 -2.14 10.19
CA ALA A 191 -6.07 -2.36 8.78
C ALA A 191 -4.85 -2.17 7.86
N CYS A 192 -4.07 -1.10 8.07
CA CYS A 192 -2.86 -0.84 7.29
C CYS A 192 -1.77 -1.88 7.55
N GLY A 193 -1.54 -2.23 8.83
CA GLY A 193 -0.50 -3.19 9.18
C GLY A 193 -0.76 -4.61 8.67
N ILE A 194 -2.02 -5.06 8.71
CA ILE A 194 -2.41 -6.34 8.10
C ILE A 194 -2.27 -6.26 6.58
N ASP A 195 -2.64 -5.14 5.97
CA ASP A 195 -2.47 -4.93 4.53
C ASP A 195 -1.00 -5.07 4.11
N ALA A 196 -0.09 -4.43 4.85
CA ALA A 196 1.35 -4.57 4.63
C ALA A 196 1.84 -6.03 4.78
N LEU A 197 1.32 -6.76 5.77
CA LEU A 197 1.63 -8.18 5.93
C LEU A 197 1.16 -8.99 4.72
N ILE A 198 -0.06 -8.72 4.25
CA ILE A 198 -0.64 -9.41 3.08
C ILE A 198 0.14 -9.08 1.81
N HIS A 199 0.60 -7.84 1.64
CA HIS A 199 1.50 -7.46 0.55
C HIS A 199 2.76 -8.34 0.54
N ALA A 200 3.44 -8.47 1.69
CA ALA A 200 4.62 -9.31 1.82
C ALA A 200 4.32 -10.79 1.53
N LEU A 201 3.23 -11.30 2.10
CA LEU A 201 2.82 -12.69 1.97
C LEU A 201 2.46 -13.04 0.53
N GLU A 202 1.62 -12.23 -0.15
CA GLU A 202 1.27 -12.48 -1.53
C GLU A 202 2.45 -12.30 -2.49
N ALA A 203 3.32 -11.32 -2.24
CA ALA A 203 4.56 -11.16 -3.00
C ALA A 203 5.47 -12.39 -2.87
N TYR A 204 5.59 -12.94 -1.65
CA TYR A 204 6.36 -14.15 -1.39
C TYR A 204 5.76 -15.38 -2.06
N LEU A 205 4.44 -15.52 -2.09
CA LEU A 205 3.74 -16.64 -2.72
C LEU A 205 3.60 -16.50 -4.23
N SER A 206 3.81 -15.34 -4.80
CA SER A 206 3.62 -15.07 -6.23
C SER A 206 4.47 -15.96 -7.12
N THR A 207 3.90 -16.40 -8.25
CA THR A 207 4.67 -17.12 -9.29
C THR A 207 5.67 -16.24 -10.04
N SER A 208 5.62 -14.90 -9.79
CA SER A 208 6.59 -13.92 -10.29
C SER A 208 7.64 -13.54 -9.24
N ALA A 209 7.64 -14.19 -8.08
CA ALA A 209 8.63 -13.98 -7.03
C ALA A 209 10.06 -14.26 -7.52
N SER A 210 11.01 -13.56 -6.97
CA SER A 210 12.44 -13.67 -7.24
C SER A 210 13.23 -13.65 -5.92
N PRO A 211 14.49 -14.09 -5.88
CA PRO A 211 15.31 -14.03 -4.67
C PRO A 211 15.38 -12.63 -4.04
N PHE A 212 15.31 -11.56 -4.84
CA PHE A 212 15.29 -10.17 -4.33
C PHE A 212 13.94 -9.83 -3.69
N SER A 213 12.82 -10.14 -4.36
CA SER A 213 11.49 -9.92 -3.77
C SER A 213 11.27 -10.82 -2.56
N ASP A 214 11.77 -12.06 -2.58
CA ASP A 214 11.69 -12.98 -1.44
C ASP A 214 12.42 -12.41 -0.21
N ALA A 215 13.66 -11.92 -0.37
CA ALA A 215 14.41 -11.33 0.72
C ALA A 215 13.69 -10.11 1.36
N MET A 216 13.05 -9.27 0.53
CA MET A 216 12.25 -8.13 1.01
C MET A 216 10.97 -8.60 1.71
N ALA A 217 10.27 -9.57 1.12
CA ALA A 217 9.03 -10.11 1.67
C ALA A 217 9.25 -10.83 3.01
N GLU A 218 10.29 -11.66 3.12
CA GLU A 218 10.64 -12.36 4.35
C GLU A 218 11.00 -11.35 5.46
N LYS A 219 11.81 -10.34 5.15
CA LYS A 219 12.14 -9.30 6.14
C LYS A 219 10.94 -8.47 6.55
N ALA A 220 10.02 -8.19 5.62
CA ALA A 220 8.77 -7.53 5.93
C ALA A 220 7.90 -8.37 6.87
N MET A 221 7.73 -9.68 6.58
CA MET A 221 6.96 -10.59 7.44
C MET A 221 7.57 -10.73 8.83
N GLU A 222 8.89 -10.80 8.95
CA GLU A 222 9.61 -10.83 10.24
C GLU A 222 9.29 -9.59 11.08
N LEU A 223 9.44 -8.40 10.51
CA LEU A 223 9.24 -7.12 11.21
C LEU A 223 7.76 -6.93 11.59
N ILE A 224 6.85 -7.10 10.63
CA ILE A 224 5.42 -6.89 10.85
C ILE A 224 4.86 -7.97 11.78
N GLY A 225 5.19 -9.23 11.56
CA GLY A 225 4.70 -10.36 12.38
C GLY A 225 5.11 -10.23 13.85
N GLY A 226 6.34 -9.76 14.11
CA GLY A 226 6.85 -9.53 15.47
C GLY A 226 6.28 -8.28 16.14
N SER A 227 5.79 -7.31 15.39
CA SER A 227 5.50 -5.96 15.94
C SER A 227 4.05 -5.50 15.77
N LEU A 228 3.25 -6.08 14.88
CA LEU A 228 1.89 -5.62 14.59
C LEU A 228 0.99 -5.63 15.84
N ARG A 229 0.92 -6.75 16.58
CA ARG A 229 0.13 -6.86 17.79
C ARG A 229 0.57 -5.85 18.87
N ARG A 230 1.89 -5.71 19.07
CA ARG A 230 2.48 -4.76 20.01
C ARG A 230 2.14 -3.33 19.63
N PHE A 231 2.27 -2.99 18.35
CA PHE A 231 1.99 -1.66 17.84
C PHE A 231 0.51 -1.27 17.96
N ILE A 232 -0.42 -2.21 17.74
CA ILE A 232 -1.86 -1.97 17.93
C ILE A 232 -2.18 -1.81 19.42
N ALA A 233 -1.60 -2.63 20.27
CA ALA A 233 -1.82 -2.59 21.72
C ALA A 233 -1.23 -1.31 22.36
N ASN A 234 -0.09 -0.84 21.89
CA ASN A 234 0.58 0.35 22.38
C ASN A 234 1.14 1.21 21.25
N ARG A 235 0.37 2.25 20.86
CA ARG A 235 0.76 3.19 19.80
C ARG A 235 2.03 4.00 20.10
N LYS A 236 2.52 4.00 21.36
CA LYS A 236 3.74 4.68 21.80
C LYS A 236 4.97 3.75 21.83
N ASP A 237 4.83 2.51 21.40
CA ASP A 237 5.97 1.58 21.25
C ASP A 237 6.78 1.98 20.01
N GLU A 238 7.81 2.81 20.21
CA GLU A 238 8.68 3.33 19.15
C GLU A 238 9.36 2.20 18.37
N ALA A 239 9.80 1.15 19.06
CA ALA A 239 10.44 0.01 18.39
C ALA A 239 9.46 -0.70 17.47
N ALA A 240 8.23 -0.95 17.93
CA ALA A 240 7.19 -1.53 17.09
C ALA A 240 6.80 -0.59 15.94
N ALA A 241 6.74 0.71 16.15
CA ALA A 241 6.49 1.69 15.08
C ALA A 241 7.60 1.66 14.01
N CYS A 242 8.86 1.59 14.42
CA CYS A 242 9.99 1.44 13.50
C CYS A 242 9.88 0.17 12.65
N ASP A 243 9.59 -0.96 13.29
CA ASP A 243 9.44 -2.24 12.61
C ASP A 243 8.26 -2.22 11.63
N MET A 244 7.12 -1.66 12.03
CA MET A 244 5.93 -1.54 11.18
C MET A 244 6.19 -0.65 9.96
N MET A 245 6.81 0.52 10.14
CA MET A 245 7.14 1.43 9.04
C MET A 245 8.11 0.79 8.06
N LEU A 246 9.18 0.20 8.56
CA LEU A 246 10.20 -0.44 7.72
C LEU A 246 9.66 -1.71 7.07
N GLY A 247 8.89 -2.52 7.80
CA GLY A 247 8.24 -3.72 7.28
C GLY A 247 7.27 -3.40 6.14
N SER A 248 6.45 -2.35 6.29
CA SER A 248 5.56 -1.86 5.22
C SER A 248 6.34 -1.44 3.97
N ASN A 249 7.46 -0.74 4.15
CA ASN A 249 8.32 -0.33 3.05
C ASN A 249 8.92 -1.53 2.31
N PHE A 250 9.46 -2.51 3.02
CA PHE A 250 9.97 -3.76 2.42
C PHE A 250 8.86 -4.55 1.71
N ALA A 251 7.66 -4.62 2.28
CA ALA A 251 6.52 -5.24 1.61
C ALA A 251 6.18 -4.51 0.30
N GLY A 252 6.20 -3.18 0.30
CA GLY A 252 6.05 -2.32 -0.88
C GLY A 252 7.05 -2.65 -1.97
N ILE A 253 8.33 -2.76 -1.62
CA ILE A 253 9.41 -3.15 -2.53
C ILE A 253 9.17 -4.57 -3.06
N ALA A 254 8.79 -5.52 -2.20
CA ALA A 254 8.57 -6.90 -2.60
C ALA A 254 7.46 -7.03 -3.65
N PHE A 255 6.27 -6.47 -3.39
CA PHE A 255 5.14 -6.62 -4.32
C PHE A 255 5.29 -5.78 -5.59
N ALA A 256 6.02 -4.67 -5.55
CA ALA A 256 6.31 -3.90 -6.76
C ALA A 256 6.97 -4.76 -7.85
N TRP A 257 7.70 -5.80 -7.47
CA TRP A 257 8.40 -6.71 -8.37
C TRP A 257 7.71 -8.05 -8.54
N ALA A 258 7.22 -8.63 -7.45
CA ALA A 258 6.58 -9.95 -7.46
C ALA A 258 5.10 -9.87 -7.82
N ARG A 259 4.48 -8.70 -7.76
CA ARG A 259 3.02 -8.52 -7.82
C ARG A 259 2.32 -9.17 -6.62
N LEU A 260 1.00 -9.15 -6.63
CA LEU A 260 0.14 -9.70 -5.59
C LEU A 260 -0.61 -10.93 -6.11
N GLY A 261 -1.62 -11.39 -5.40
CA GLY A 261 -2.39 -12.60 -5.76
C GLY A 261 -3.90 -12.40 -5.70
N ASN A 262 -4.59 -13.48 -5.39
CA ASN A 262 -6.05 -13.53 -5.33
C ASN A 262 -6.65 -12.64 -4.23
N VAL A 263 -5.97 -12.45 -3.10
CA VAL A 263 -6.50 -11.60 -2.02
C VAL A 263 -6.73 -10.20 -2.53
N HIS A 264 -5.72 -9.59 -3.13
CA HIS A 264 -5.84 -8.24 -3.68
C HIS A 264 -6.74 -8.18 -4.92
N ALA A 265 -6.73 -9.20 -5.76
CA ALA A 265 -7.66 -9.27 -6.89
C ALA A 265 -9.12 -9.25 -6.45
N MET A 266 -9.43 -9.94 -5.35
CA MET A 266 -10.78 -10.04 -4.78
C MET A 266 -11.16 -8.83 -3.91
N SER A 267 -10.22 -8.24 -3.19
CA SER A 267 -10.52 -7.11 -2.30
C SER A 267 -10.83 -5.80 -3.04
N HIS A 268 -10.26 -5.60 -4.23
CA HIS A 268 -10.53 -4.40 -5.04
C HIS A 268 -12.03 -4.22 -5.33
N PRO A 269 -12.76 -5.24 -5.86
CA PRO A 269 -14.21 -5.15 -6.02
C PRO A 269 -14.97 -4.93 -4.71
N VAL A 270 -14.57 -5.60 -3.60
CA VAL A 270 -15.21 -5.38 -2.29
C VAL A 270 -15.11 -3.90 -1.89
N SER A 271 -13.93 -3.32 -2.01
CA SER A 271 -13.72 -1.90 -1.68
C SER A 271 -14.47 -0.96 -2.65
N ALA A 272 -14.54 -1.29 -3.94
CA ALA A 272 -15.20 -0.47 -4.94
C ALA A 272 -16.74 -0.47 -4.79
N PHE A 273 -17.35 -1.63 -4.60
CA PHE A 273 -18.81 -1.78 -4.53
C PHE A 273 -19.41 -1.43 -3.15
N PHE A 274 -18.65 -1.68 -2.07
CA PHE A 274 -19.18 -1.57 -0.70
C PHE A 274 -18.43 -0.56 0.17
N HIS A 275 -17.46 0.15 -0.38
CA HIS A 275 -16.64 1.14 0.35
C HIS A 275 -15.93 0.59 1.60
N VAL A 276 -15.71 -0.73 1.65
CA VAL A 276 -14.96 -1.37 2.73
C VAL A 276 -13.50 -0.91 2.69
N PRO A 277 -12.90 -0.52 3.83
CA PRO A 277 -11.48 -0.20 3.87
C PRO A 277 -10.64 -1.34 3.32
N HIS A 278 -9.67 -1.02 2.45
CA HIS A 278 -8.93 -2.01 1.64
C HIS A 278 -8.25 -3.08 2.49
N GLY A 279 -7.51 -2.68 3.53
CA GLY A 279 -6.84 -3.62 4.43
C GLY A 279 -7.81 -4.53 5.19
N VAL A 280 -9.03 -4.05 5.51
CA VAL A 280 -10.08 -4.86 6.12
C VAL A 280 -10.58 -5.92 5.14
N ALA A 281 -10.86 -5.53 3.88
CA ALA A 281 -11.29 -6.47 2.85
C ALA A 281 -10.22 -7.55 2.59
N ASN A 282 -8.95 -7.15 2.51
CA ASN A 282 -7.82 -8.07 2.36
C ASN A 282 -7.74 -9.05 3.53
N ALA A 283 -7.84 -8.56 4.76
CA ALA A 283 -7.73 -9.39 5.97
C ALA A 283 -8.86 -10.44 6.08
N ILE A 284 -10.10 -10.07 5.72
CA ILE A 284 -11.24 -11.01 5.72
C ILE A 284 -11.05 -12.11 4.67
N LEU A 285 -10.54 -11.76 3.49
CA LEU A 285 -10.36 -12.71 2.37
C LEU A 285 -9.15 -13.64 2.57
N LEU A 286 -8.12 -13.19 3.30
CA LEU A 286 -6.84 -13.89 3.41
C LEU A 286 -6.96 -15.35 3.87
N PRO A 287 -7.67 -15.69 4.98
CA PRO A 287 -7.75 -17.09 5.44
C PRO A 287 -8.30 -18.03 4.37
N THR A 288 -9.32 -17.59 3.64
CA THR A 288 -9.99 -18.39 2.61
C THR A 288 -9.10 -18.59 1.38
N VAL A 289 -8.35 -17.56 0.99
CA VAL A 289 -7.40 -17.64 -0.14
C VAL A 289 -6.19 -18.49 0.21
N ILE A 290 -5.66 -18.39 1.43
CA ILE A 290 -4.53 -19.24 1.88
C ILE A 290 -4.94 -20.72 1.92
N GLU A 291 -6.13 -21.01 2.40
CA GLU A 291 -6.65 -22.40 2.37
C GLU A 291 -6.79 -22.93 0.93
N TYR A 292 -7.30 -22.10 0.01
CA TYR A 292 -7.39 -22.44 -1.41
C TYR A 292 -6.02 -22.70 -2.02
N ASN A 293 -5.05 -21.83 -1.76
CA ASN A 293 -3.71 -21.90 -2.32
C ASN A 293 -2.85 -23.04 -1.71
N ALA A 294 -3.27 -23.64 -0.59
CA ALA A 294 -2.50 -24.67 0.12
C ALA A 294 -2.09 -25.87 -0.76
N LEU A 295 -2.92 -26.22 -1.76
CA LEU A 295 -2.58 -27.28 -2.72
C LEU A 295 -1.40 -26.94 -3.64
N ALA A 296 -1.04 -25.67 -3.74
CA ALA A 296 0.09 -25.20 -4.55
C ALA A 296 1.31 -24.82 -3.70
N ASP A 297 1.24 -25.04 -2.38
CA ASP A 297 2.35 -24.74 -1.48
C ASP A 297 3.55 -25.66 -1.77
N CYS A 298 4.73 -25.06 -1.78
CA CYS A 298 6.01 -25.75 -1.97
C CYS A 298 6.96 -25.53 -0.77
N GLY A 299 6.40 -25.41 0.44
CA GLY A 299 7.13 -25.20 1.69
C GLY A 299 7.22 -23.74 2.13
N ARG A 300 6.62 -22.79 1.39
CA ARG A 300 6.61 -21.37 1.76
C ARG A 300 5.68 -21.05 2.92
N TYR A 301 4.65 -21.84 3.13
CA TYR A 301 3.68 -21.65 4.23
C TYR A 301 4.30 -21.82 5.60
N GLU A 302 5.22 -22.79 5.77
CA GLU A 302 5.94 -22.96 7.03
C GLU A 302 6.82 -21.75 7.35
N VAL A 303 7.47 -21.16 6.34
CA VAL A 303 8.27 -19.95 6.49
C VAL A 303 7.40 -18.77 6.94
N ILE A 304 6.27 -18.54 6.25
CA ILE A 304 5.32 -17.49 6.62
C ILE A 304 4.81 -17.71 8.06
N TYR A 305 4.38 -18.92 8.40
CA TYR A 305 3.88 -19.27 9.73
C TYR A 305 4.91 -18.94 10.81
N ASN A 306 6.19 -19.25 10.59
CA ASN A 306 7.24 -18.97 11.55
C ASN A 306 7.47 -17.49 11.83
N TYR A 307 7.19 -16.61 10.85
CA TYR A 307 7.30 -15.15 11.04
C TYR A 307 6.09 -14.55 11.78
N ILE A 308 4.88 -15.11 11.60
CA ILE A 308 3.66 -14.45 12.12
C ILE A 308 3.08 -15.11 13.37
N ARG A 309 3.48 -16.35 13.71
CA ARG A 309 2.98 -17.08 14.87
C ARG A 309 3.39 -16.43 16.18
N GLU A 310 2.55 -16.57 17.18
CA GLU A 310 2.90 -16.22 18.54
C GLU A 310 3.84 -17.25 19.16
N GLY A 311 4.85 -16.74 19.89
CA GLY A 311 5.80 -17.53 20.66
C GLY A 311 6.91 -18.18 19.85
N ASN A 312 7.99 -18.54 20.56
CA ASN A 312 9.24 -19.06 20.00
C ASN A 312 9.40 -20.59 20.22
N GLY A 313 8.30 -21.31 20.44
CA GLY A 313 8.33 -22.76 20.67
C GLY A 313 8.83 -23.54 19.45
N VAL A 314 9.48 -24.71 19.70
CA VAL A 314 9.88 -25.60 18.61
C VAL A 314 8.62 -26.18 17.94
N LEU A 315 8.55 -26.08 16.62
CA LEU A 315 7.45 -26.63 15.84
C LEU A 315 7.66 -28.13 15.62
N ASN A 316 6.74 -28.96 16.11
CA ASN A 316 6.75 -30.41 15.86
C ASN A 316 5.83 -30.74 14.67
N GLY A 317 6.33 -30.46 13.45
CA GLY A 317 5.62 -30.67 12.21
C GLY A 317 4.67 -29.53 11.87
N PHE A 318 4.72 -29.10 10.62
CA PHE A 318 3.86 -28.05 10.07
C PHE A 318 2.75 -28.65 9.19
N LYS A 319 1.56 -28.05 9.24
CA LYS A 319 0.45 -28.31 8.31
C LYS A 319 -0.10 -26.99 7.81
N PRO A 320 -0.47 -26.85 6.53
CA PRO A 320 -1.01 -25.59 5.98
C PRO A 320 -2.18 -25.00 6.78
N GLN A 321 -3.00 -25.84 7.40
CA GLN A 321 -4.10 -25.41 8.26
C GLN A 321 -3.65 -24.58 9.46
N MET A 322 -2.44 -24.81 9.99
CA MET A 322 -1.89 -24.03 11.11
C MET A 322 -1.66 -22.56 10.69
N LEU A 323 -1.25 -22.31 9.45
CA LEU A 323 -1.14 -20.94 8.92
C LEU A 323 -2.51 -20.26 8.83
N VAL A 324 -3.53 -20.97 8.36
CA VAL A 324 -4.90 -20.43 8.26
C VAL A 324 -5.43 -20.06 9.65
N GLU A 325 -5.21 -20.92 10.66
CA GLU A 325 -5.63 -20.66 12.04
C GLU A 325 -4.90 -19.48 12.66
N GLU A 326 -3.59 -19.37 12.45
CA GLU A 326 -2.81 -18.22 12.95
C GLU A 326 -3.24 -16.90 12.30
N ILE A 327 -3.55 -16.90 11.01
CA ILE A 327 -4.08 -15.72 10.33
C ILE A 327 -5.44 -15.32 10.92
N LYS A 328 -6.35 -16.28 11.15
CA LYS A 328 -7.64 -16.00 11.80
C LYS A 328 -7.45 -15.40 13.19
N LYS A 329 -6.53 -15.95 13.98
CA LYS A 329 -6.18 -15.42 15.30
C LYS A 329 -5.65 -13.99 15.20
N LEU A 330 -4.73 -13.74 14.27
CA LEU A 330 -4.20 -12.38 14.00
C LEU A 330 -5.32 -11.40 13.66
N ASN A 331 -6.27 -11.79 12.81
CA ASN A 331 -7.42 -10.95 12.46
C ASN A 331 -8.26 -10.60 13.71
N VAL A 332 -8.52 -11.57 14.60
CA VAL A 332 -9.22 -11.33 15.87
C VAL A 332 -8.45 -10.37 16.76
N ASP A 333 -7.14 -10.57 16.94
CA ASP A 333 -6.28 -9.72 17.76
C ASP A 333 -6.25 -8.26 17.23
N CYS A 334 -6.40 -8.09 15.92
CA CYS A 334 -6.44 -6.81 15.24
C CYS A 334 -7.85 -6.20 15.15
N GLY A 335 -8.89 -6.88 15.68
CA GLY A 335 -10.27 -6.38 15.62
C GLY A 335 -10.87 -6.35 14.23
N ILE A 336 -10.41 -7.19 13.32
CA ILE A 336 -10.96 -7.33 11.96
C ILE A 336 -12.27 -8.11 12.03
N PRO A 337 -13.34 -7.66 11.34
CA PRO A 337 -14.56 -8.45 11.18
C PRO A 337 -14.30 -9.82 10.56
N ASP A 338 -15.09 -10.83 10.95
CA ASP A 338 -14.87 -12.23 10.62
C ASP A 338 -15.38 -12.64 9.23
N SER A 339 -16.20 -11.80 8.59
CA SER A 339 -16.83 -12.12 7.31
C SER A 339 -17.11 -10.88 6.45
N LEU A 340 -17.29 -11.11 5.15
CA LEU A 340 -17.71 -10.06 4.22
C LEU A 340 -19.13 -9.55 4.51
N SER A 341 -20.02 -10.40 5.04
CA SER A 341 -21.37 -9.99 5.48
C SER A 341 -21.29 -8.97 6.62
N ALA A 342 -20.36 -9.12 7.56
CA ALA A 342 -20.19 -8.20 8.68
C ALA A 342 -19.81 -6.78 8.25
N VAL A 343 -19.27 -6.63 7.03
CA VAL A 343 -18.94 -5.32 6.43
C VAL A 343 -19.91 -4.90 5.33
N GLY A 344 -21.09 -5.55 5.25
CA GLY A 344 -22.20 -5.13 4.39
C GLY A 344 -22.18 -5.70 2.96
N VAL A 345 -21.27 -6.63 2.65
CA VAL A 345 -21.25 -7.30 1.34
C VAL A 345 -22.47 -8.22 1.22
N LYS A 346 -23.08 -8.21 0.05
CA LYS A 346 -24.31 -8.98 -0.25
C LYS A 346 -24.01 -10.10 -1.25
N ALA A 347 -24.59 -11.28 -1.00
CA ALA A 347 -24.41 -12.48 -1.82
C ALA A 347 -24.77 -12.25 -3.31
N GLU A 348 -25.81 -11.46 -3.57
CA GLU A 348 -26.24 -11.15 -4.94
C GLU A 348 -25.18 -10.44 -5.79
N MET A 349 -24.21 -9.76 -5.17
CA MET A 349 -23.14 -9.04 -5.88
C MET A 349 -21.90 -9.91 -6.17
N ILE A 350 -21.82 -11.12 -5.60
CA ILE A 350 -20.68 -12.01 -5.77
C ILE A 350 -20.36 -12.28 -7.25
N PRO A 351 -21.34 -12.58 -8.14
CA PRO A 351 -21.03 -12.84 -9.54
C PRO A 351 -20.36 -11.65 -10.25
N ASP A 352 -20.76 -10.42 -9.93
CA ASP A 352 -20.20 -9.23 -10.56
C ASP A 352 -18.83 -8.88 -9.97
N MET A 353 -18.66 -8.97 -8.64
CA MET A 353 -17.37 -8.85 -8.00
C MET A 353 -16.36 -9.88 -8.53
N ALA A 354 -16.78 -11.12 -8.72
CA ALA A 354 -15.90 -12.18 -9.26
C ALA A 354 -15.48 -11.90 -10.71
N LYS A 355 -16.39 -11.42 -11.57
CA LYS A 355 -16.05 -10.99 -12.93
C LYS A 355 -15.04 -9.84 -12.92
N ASP A 356 -15.17 -8.91 -11.99
CA ASP A 356 -14.26 -7.78 -11.87
C ASP A 356 -12.88 -8.23 -11.33
N ALA A 357 -12.85 -9.07 -10.30
CA ALA A 357 -11.62 -9.69 -9.79
C ALA A 357 -10.83 -10.41 -10.88
N MET A 358 -11.51 -11.12 -11.80
CA MET A 358 -10.87 -11.82 -12.92
C MET A 358 -10.18 -10.91 -13.93
N LYS A 359 -10.49 -9.61 -13.96
CA LYS A 359 -9.77 -8.63 -14.80
C LYS A 359 -8.43 -8.22 -14.19
N SER A 360 -8.23 -8.48 -12.90
CA SER A 360 -7.00 -8.12 -12.21
C SER A 360 -5.81 -8.93 -12.71
N GLY A 361 -4.73 -8.24 -13.07
CA GLY A 361 -3.49 -8.91 -13.42
C GLY A 361 -2.88 -9.75 -12.29
N ASN A 362 -3.31 -9.55 -11.04
CA ASN A 362 -2.83 -10.30 -9.87
C ASN A 362 -3.27 -11.77 -9.91
N ILE A 363 -4.43 -12.08 -10.49
CA ILE A 363 -4.90 -13.46 -10.72
C ILE A 363 -3.86 -14.31 -11.45
N LEU A 364 -3.15 -13.70 -12.40
CA LEU A 364 -2.20 -14.42 -13.29
C LEU A 364 -0.95 -14.92 -12.57
N VAL A 365 -0.63 -14.33 -11.42
CA VAL A 365 0.57 -14.67 -10.66
C VAL A 365 0.26 -15.33 -9.31
N ASN A 366 -1.01 -15.59 -9.03
CA ASN A 366 -1.41 -16.39 -7.87
C ASN A 366 -0.82 -17.81 -7.96
N PRO A 367 -0.33 -18.41 -6.87
CA PRO A 367 0.34 -19.72 -6.92
C PRO A 367 -0.56 -20.84 -7.45
N ARG A 368 -1.84 -20.83 -7.10
CA ARG A 368 -2.85 -21.75 -7.66
C ARG A 368 -3.69 -21.00 -8.70
N GLN A 369 -3.75 -21.54 -9.91
CA GLN A 369 -4.61 -20.99 -10.96
C GLN A 369 -6.08 -20.97 -10.53
N SER A 370 -6.77 -19.88 -10.85
CA SER A 370 -8.15 -19.65 -10.46
C SER A 370 -9.04 -19.39 -11.66
N THR A 371 -10.18 -20.07 -11.68
CA THR A 371 -11.27 -19.81 -12.63
C THR A 371 -12.30 -18.88 -12.01
N LEU A 372 -13.20 -18.33 -12.83
CA LEU A 372 -14.32 -17.53 -12.33
C LEU A 372 -15.16 -18.30 -11.29
N LYS A 373 -15.34 -19.62 -11.47
CA LYS A 373 -16.07 -20.47 -10.53
C LYS A 373 -15.33 -20.56 -9.19
N ASP A 374 -14.00 -20.65 -9.20
CA ASP A 374 -13.20 -20.68 -7.97
C ASP A 374 -13.31 -19.36 -7.21
N ILE A 375 -13.24 -18.22 -7.91
CA ILE A 375 -13.37 -16.90 -7.28
C ILE A 375 -14.76 -16.69 -6.67
N ILE A 376 -15.82 -17.14 -7.34
CA ILE A 376 -17.18 -17.12 -6.76
C ILE A 376 -17.22 -17.94 -5.48
N ALA A 377 -16.72 -19.18 -5.50
CA ALA A 377 -16.71 -20.05 -4.31
C ALA A 377 -15.88 -19.48 -3.16
N LEU A 378 -14.78 -18.77 -3.45
CA LEU A 378 -13.97 -18.09 -2.45
C LEU A 378 -14.73 -16.93 -1.79
N TYR A 379 -15.47 -16.13 -2.57
CA TYR A 379 -16.32 -15.09 -2.03
C TYR A 379 -17.46 -15.66 -1.17
N GLU A 380 -18.16 -16.70 -1.66
CA GLU A 380 -19.21 -17.39 -0.92
C GLU A 380 -18.70 -17.93 0.43
N LYS A 381 -17.47 -18.44 0.44
CA LYS A 381 -16.86 -18.97 1.67
C LYS A 381 -16.44 -17.88 2.66
N ALA A 382 -16.11 -16.68 2.17
CA ALA A 382 -15.73 -15.52 2.99
C ALA A 382 -16.94 -14.66 3.41
N LEU A 383 -18.16 -14.95 2.89
CA LEU A 383 -19.38 -14.22 3.18
C LEU A 383 -19.92 -14.55 4.55
#